data_1ba96e62e7573bcebe2434df3654eff3
#
_entry.id   1ba96e62e7573bcebe2434df3654eff3
#
_cell.length_a   1.000
_cell.length_b   1.000
_cell.length_c   1.000
_cell.angle_alpha   90.00
_cell.angle_beta   90.00
_cell.angle_gamma   90.00
#
_symmetry.space_group_name_H-M   'P 1'
#
loop_
_entity.id
_entity.type
_entity.pdbx_description
1 polymer ?
#
loop_
_entity_poly.entity_id
_entity_poly.type
_entity_poly.pdbx_seq_one_letter_code
_entity_poly.pdbx_strand_id
1 'polypeptide(L)'
;MWLALMAGCYSGATAQEASEGGESEGSEGGGSEGGGGSGDEGESGGGESAGPMLDVGNLPPEIVDPGPQSVAEDESLALALTVRDPDGDPLRVWALGLPPGATWDEPARVLRFRPDFIQGGQQWTVTIVADDGAQRVARAVEVSAIDSIRPPEPEILAVEELAGFTRITLSQVTDDYLASPGNAGQSFDAFVMVPAITSEDERFPVRIGLHGIGTATPPSSGSASEFRIGPHDPDNTYWWGYDAGLPDADPLGVDVPDYTQRRVMHLLGWVLASYPQADAGRVYVAGSSMGGAGAMTLGLWYARHFAYLSAQLGQAVPRNHRPARVAQLEGLWGPSDAPVWDSLDLTRVLATSAEARAQYMFIRHGKDDPTIHFGAAVLASPLTGVRLYDALQGLAVGHLAVWDEGAHGPADPKLGAGWWDDGFSPIYDDTSFLRSDLAFPAFSLSSADGDPGDGGGNGQQSWDVNAGYAGVLEVAGDTGWNGEIAGALNRFLRWDASAIVDTIDRFAVPLQVHDGDGDDPPAAGYPSRGDRFDGELPVVVDVTPRRLQGFRVQPGEVVSWRFGAQSGEAIANGTGELTVPGLELGLDWQLLELRRVAVKLRSGGRGGPR
;
A
#
# COMPACT_ATOMS: atom_id res chain seq x y z
N MET A 1 30.64 7.17 -11.56
CA MET A 1 30.85 8.33 -10.66
C MET A 1 29.66 8.52 -9.71
N TRP A 2 28.44 8.29 -10.14
CA TRP A 2 27.25 8.23 -9.24
C TRP A 2 27.37 7.10 -8.22
N LEU A 3 27.87 5.95 -8.62
CA LEU A 3 28.15 4.75 -7.81
C LEU A 3 29.34 4.91 -6.83
N ALA A 4 30.39 5.61 -7.23
CA ALA A 4 31.62 5.67 -6.44
C ALA A 4 31.57 6.61 -5.23
N LEU A 5 30.70 7.60 -5.22
CA LEU A 5 30.55 8.55 -4.11
C LEU A 5 29.67 8.05 -2.96
N MET A 6 28.91 6.97 -3.19
CA MET A 6 28.07 6.35 -2.16
C MET A 6 28.79 5.21 -1.40
N ALA A 7 29.92 4.73 -1.91
CA ALA A 7 30.67 3.60 -1.33
C ALA A 7 31.58 3.96 -0.12
N GLY A 8 31.64 5.24 0.26
CA GLY A 8 32.56 5.73 1.28
C GLY A 8 32.18 5.55 2.74
N CYS A 9 31.02 4.97 3.05
CA CYS A 9 30.52 4.90 4.43
C CYS A 9 30.01 3.50 4.82
N TYR A 10 30.84 2.48 4.65
CA TYR A 10 30.50 1.19 5.28
C TYR A 10 31.76 0.43 5.71
N SER A 11 32.10 0.51 7.00
CA SER A 11 32.93 -0.46 7.66
C SER A 11 32.19 -0.94 8.91
N GLY A 12 31.62 -2.13 8.84
CA GLY A 12 31.41 -3.00 9.97
C GLY A 12 30.08 -2.92 10.70
N ALA A 13 29.13 -3.73 10.31
CA ALA A 13 28.27 -4.42 11.26
C ALA A 13 27.99 -5.82 10.71
N THR A 14 28.64 -6.80 11.25
CA THR A 14 28.31 -8.22 11.06
C THR A 14 27.01 -8.51 11.80
N ALA A 15 26.00 -8.94 11.05
CA ALA A 15 24.78 -9.46 11.63
C ALA A 15 25.10 -10.69 12.49
N GLN A 16 24.77 -10.65 13.77
CA GLN A 16 24.71 -11.81 14.63
C GLN A 16 23.34 -12.47 14.47
N GLU A 17 23.37 -13.70 14.00
CA GLU A 17 22.21 -14.59 14.01
C GLU A 17 21.81 -14.87 15.47
N ALA A 18 20.59 -14.57 15.82
CA ALA A 18 19.96 -15.09 17.03
C ALA A 18 19.01 -16.23 16.63
N SER A 19 19.44 -17.43 16.92
CA SER A 19 18.60 -18.61 16.98
C SER A 19 18.04 -18.73 18.38
N GLU A 20 16.75 -18.80 18.57
CA GLU A 20 16.20 -19.53 19.70
C GLU A 20 14.83 -20.12 19.38
N GLY A 21 14.77 -21.41 19.62
CA GLY A 21 13.56 -22.20 19.63
C GLY A 21 12.87 -22.13 20.98
N GLY A 22 11.58 -22.23 20.97
CA GLY A 22 10.77 -22.40 22.17
C GLY A 22 9.55 -23.23 21.83
N GLU A 23 9.59 -24.49 22.21
CA GLU A 23 8.45 -25.41 22.26
C GLU A 23 7.51 -25.00 23.38
N SER A 24 6.21 -25.08 23.20
CA SER A 24 5.33 -25.48 24.28
C SER A 24 4.00 -26.05 23.78
N GLU A 25 3.74 -27.14 24.40
CA GLU A 25 2.69 -28.11 24.26
C GLU A 25 1.27 -27.58 24.54
N GLY A 26 0.34 -28.30 23.97
CA GLY A 26 -1.06 -28.31 24.01
C GLY A 26 -1.79 -28.41 25.33
N SER A 27 -3.07 -28.16 25.29
CA SER A 27 -4.06 -28.90 26.08
C SER A 27 -5.44 -28.83 25.45
N GLU A 28 -6.01 -30.01 25.41
CA GLU A 28 -7.36 -30.36 25.00
C GLU A 28 -8.42 -29.96 26.02
N GLY A 29 -9.64 -29.96 25.57
CA GLY A 29 -10.85 -30.26 26.37
C GLY A 29 -11.87 -29.14 26.27
N GLY A 30 -13.07 -29.35 25.87
CA GLY A 30 -14.00 -30.38 26.11
C GLY A 30 -15.38 -29.73 26.08
N GLY A 31 -16.33 -30.33 25.41
CA GLY A 31 -17.65 -29.91 25.10
C GLY A 31 -18.61 -29.77 26.27
N SER A 32 -19.77 -29.25 25.97
CA SER A 32 -21.03 -29.90 26.30
C SER A 32 -22.23 -29.11 25.81
N GLU A 33 -23.18 -29.89 25.43
CA GLU A 33 -24.53 -29.67 24.95
C GLU A 33 -25.44 -28.93 25.93
N GLY A 34 -26.54 -28.39 25.36
CA GLY A 34 -27.81 -28.60 26.03
C GLY A 34 -28.77 -27.42 26.09
N GLY A 35 -29.89 -27.55 25.41
CA GLY A 35 -31.23 -27.27 25.96
C GLY A 35 -31.83 -25.90 25.61
N GLY A 36 -32.70 -25.80 24.77
CA GLY A 36 -34.11 -25.99 24.66
C GLY A 36 -34.95 -25.12 25.60
N GLY A 37 -35.83 -24.26 25.02
CA GLY A 37 -36.84 -23.57 25.81
C GLY A 37 -37.64 -22.57 24.97
N SER A 38 -38.83 -22.98 24.65
CA SER A 38 -39.91 -22.35 23.94
C SER A 38 -40.60 -21.20 24.67
N GLY A 39 -41.18 -20.28 23.87
CA GLY A 39 -42.45 -19.60 24.19
C GLY A 39 -42.28 -18.20 24.74
N ASP A 40 -42.77 -17.19 24.10
CA ASP A 40 -44.14 -16.72 24.26
C ASP A 40 -44.44 -15.54 23.34
N GLU A 41 -45.68 -15.43 22.95
CA GLU A 41 -46.21 -14.44 22.03
C GLU A 41 -46.44 -13.08 22.75
N GLY A 42 -46.20 -12.00 22.05
CA GLY A 42 -46.55 -10.66 22.50
C GLY A 42 -46.73 -9.72 21.31
N GLU A 43 -47.96 -9.65 20.82
CA GLU A 43 -48.43 -8.62 19.89
C GLU A 43 -48.26 -7.20 20.46
N SER A 44 -47.78 -6.26 19.68
CA SER A 44 -48.58 -5.11 19.21
C SER A 44 -47.74 -3.97 18.67
N GLY A 45 -48.23 -3.33 17.67
CA GLY A 45 -47.87 -1.96 17.31
C GLY A 45 -47.35 -1.79 15.92
N GLY A 46 -48.26 -1.71 14.96
CA GLY A 46 -47.99 -1.39 13.57
C GLY A 46 -47.35 -0.02 13.39
N GLY A 47 -46.22 -0.05 12.73
CA GLY A 47 -45.70 1.02 11.94
C GLY A 47 -45.49 0.43 10.57
N GLU A 48 -46.42 0.67 9.66
CA GLU A 48 -46.25 0.31 8.25
C GLU A 48 -45.04 1.06 7.70
N SER A 49 -43.89 0.39 7.70
CA SER A 49 -42.85 0.70 6.77
C SER A 49 -43.40 0.39 5.39
N ALA A 50 -43.73 1.42 4.62
CA ALA A 50 -44.03 1.23 3.21
C ALA A 50 -42.82 0.54 2.58
N GLY A 51 -42.91 -0.76 2.38
CA GLY A 51 -42.00 -1.49 1.52
C GLY A 51 -41.97 -0.83 0.16
N PRO A 52 -40.91 -1.03 -0.63
CA PRO A 52 -40.85 -0.50 -1.98
C PRO A 52 -42.12 -0.94 -2.71
N MET A 53 -42.94 0.01 -3.14
CA MET A 53 -44.03 -0.28 -4.06
C MET A 53 -43.39 -0.89 -5.30
N LEU A 54 -43.63 -2.18 -5.53
CA LEU A 54 -43.36 -2.80 -6.82
C LEU A 54 -44.23 -2.04 -7.82
N ASP A 55 -43.61 -1.26 -8.68
CA ASP A 55 -44.31 -0.63 -9.80
C ASP A 55 -44.71 -1.75 -10.75
N VAL A 56 -46.05 -1.98 -10.87
CA VAL A 56 -46.62 -3.09 -11.62
C VAL A 56 -46.54 -2.77 -13.15
N GLY A 57 -45.44 -2.32 -13.61
CA GLY A 57 -45.20 -1.93 -14.99
C GLY A 57 -43.73 -1.67 -15.29
N ASN A 58 -42.86 -1.68 -14.27
CA ASN A 58 -41.42 -1.42 -14.44
C ASN A 58 -40.75 -2.57 -15.19
N LEU A 59 -40.05 -2.26 -16.28
CA LEU A 59 -39.21 -3.19 -17.04
C LEU A 59 -37.75 -3.07 -16.56
N PRO A 60 -37.02 -4.20 -16.46
CA PRO A 60 -35.64 -4.15 -15.99
C PRO A 60 -34.71 -3.42 -16.96
N PRO A 61 -33.63 -2.83 -16.48
CA PRO A 61 -32.57 -2.29 -17.31
C PRO A 61 -32.02 -3.31 -18.31
N GLU A 62 -31.57 -2.84 -19.46
CA GLU A 62 -30.92 -3.66 -20.48
C GLU A 62 -29.44 -3.26 -20.62
N ILE A 63 -28.53 -4.23 -20.50
CA ILE A 63 -27.10 -4.09 -20.76
C ILE A 63 -26.78 -4.77 -22.08
N VAL A 64 -26.38 -3.98 -23.10
CA VAL A 64 -25.96 -4.53 -24.39
C VAL A 64 -24.64 -5.28 -24.21
N ASP A 65 -24.57 -6.50 -24.73
CA ASP A 65 -23.36 -7.32 -24.65
C ASP A 65 -22.24 -6.73 -25.52
N PRO A 66 -21.12 -6.29 -24.96
CA PRO A 66 -20.00 -5.79 -25.75
C PRO A 66 -19.13 -6.93 -26.33
N GLY A 67 -19.39 -8.18 -25.93
CA GLY A 67 -18.52 -9.32 -26.21
C GLY A 67 -17.22 -9.30 -25.41
N PRO A 68 -16.37 -10.32 -25.55
CA PRO A 68 -15.07 -10.36 -24.88
C PRO A 68 -14.14 -9.26 -25.41
N GLN A 69 -13.34 -8.69 -24.52
CA GLN A 69 -12.39 -7.62 -24.82
C GLN A 69 -10.96 -8.10 -24.61
N SER A 70 -10.03 -7.59 -25.40
CA SER A 70 -8.60 -7.84 -25.20
C SER A 70 -7.79 -6.58 -25.48
N VAL A 71 -6.67 -6.41 -24.75
CA VAL A 71 -5.77 -5.28 -24.89
C VAL A 71 -4.34 -5.77 -24.69
N ALA A 72 -3.38 -5.28 -25.46
CA ALA A 72 -1.98 -5.60 -25.27
C ALA A 72 -1.43 -4.85 -24.05
N GLU A 73 -0.37 -5.40 -23.47
CA GLU A 73 0.37 -4.74 -22.38
C GLU A 73 0.82 -3.35 -22.82
N ASP A 74 0.80 -2.42 -21.88
CA ASP A 74 1.09 -1.00 -22.06
C ASP A 74 0.16 -0.25 -23.05
N GLU A 75 -0.79 -0.93 -23.70
CA GLU A 75 -1.84 -0.29 -24.49
C GLU A 75 -3.08 0.00 -23.66
N SER A 76 -3.90 0.94 -24.13
CA SER A 76 -5.09 1.39 -23.39
C SER A 76 -6.37 0.87 -24.01
N LEU A 77 -7.19 0.16 -23.22
CA LEU A 77 -8.58 -0.15 -23.49
C LEU A 77 -9.48 0.96 -22.93
N ALA A 78 -10.43 1.44 -23.74
CA ALA A 78 -11.53 2.29 -23.31
C ALA A 78 -12.84 1.72 -23.84
N LEU A 79 -13.51 0.88 -23.03
CA LEU A 79 -14.75 0.22 -23.39
C LEU A 79 -15.95 1.03 -22.91
N ALA A 80 -16.68 1.65 -23.83
CA ALA A 80 -17.94 2.32 -23.55
C ALA A 80 -19.10 1.31 -23.57
N LEU A 81 -19.87 1.27 -22.49
CA LEU A 81 -21.00 0.35 -22.36
C LEU A 81 -22.32 1.03 -22.70
N THR A 82 -23.13 0.35 -23.47
CA THR A 82 -24.53 0.75 -23.78
C THR A 82 -25.46 0.12 -22.75
N VAL A 83 -26.04 0.96 -21.89
CA VAL A 83 -27.00 0.55 -20.88
C VAL A 83 -28.22 1.47 -21.01
N ARG A 84 -29.41 0.90 -21.09
CA ARG A 84 -30.67 1.64 -21.24
C ARG A 84 -31.75 1.04 -20.36
N ASP A 85 -32.68 1.87 -20.01
CA ASP A 85 -33.93 1.47 -19.38
C ASP A 85 -35.08 1.56 -20.39
N PRO A 86 -35.91 0.51 -20.54
CA PRO A 86 -37.04 0.53 -21.52
C PRO A 86 -38.12 1.56 -21.16
N ASP A 87 -38.31 1.85 -19.84
CA ASP A 87 -39.30 2.81 -19.37
C ASP A 87 -38.73 4.21 -19.26
N GLY A 88 -37.41 4.35 -19.41
CA GLY A 88 -36.67 5.62 -19.34
C GLY A 88 -36.35 6.04 -17.90
N ASP A 89 -36.33 5.09 -16.97
CA ASP A 89 -35.97 5.36 -15.59
C ASP A 89 -34.47 5.70 -15.45
N PRO A 90 -34.09 6.53 -14.47
CA PRO A 90 -32.72 6.87 -14.20
C PRO A 90 -31.94 5.63 -13.76
N LEU A 91 -30.78 5.39 -14.40
CA LEU A 91 -29.94 4.24 -14.14
C LEU A 91 -28.70 4.61 -13.33
N ARG A 92 -28.37 3.77 -12.35
CA ARG A 92 -27.03 3.66 -11.79
C ARG A 92 -26.34 2.43 -12.37
N VAL A 93 -25.05 2.57 -12.70
CA VAL A 93 -24.31 1.48 -13.35
C VAL A 93 -22.94 1.33 -12.67
N TRP A 94 -22.63 0.15 -12.18
CA TRP A 94 -21.36 -0.18 -11.53
C TRP A 94 -20.60 -1.25 -12.32
N ALA A 95 -19.29 -1.31 -12.08
CA ALA A 95 -18.45 -2.40 -12.53
C ALA A 95 -17.76 -3.04 -11.31
N LEU A 96 -17.89 -4.34 -11.17
CA LEU A 96 -17.29 -5.16 -10.10
C LEU A 96 -16.27 -6.12 -10.71
N GLY A 97 -15.28 -6.55 -9.90
CA GLY A 97 -14.24 -7.47 -10.36
C GLY A 97 -13.33 -6.85 -11.43
N LEU A 98 -13.02 -5.56 -11.31
CA LEU A 98 -12.11 -4.89 -12.22
C LEU A 98 -10.71 -5.50 -12.17
N PRO A 99 -10.02 -5.65 -13.31
CA PRO A 99 -8.59 -5.94 -13.33
C PRO A 99 -7.80 -4.97 -12.43
N PRO A 100 -6.72 -5.39 -11.77
CA PRO A 100 -5.84 -4.47 -11.06
C PRO A 100 -5.37 -3.34 -11.99
N GLY A 101 -5.54 -2.07 -11.54
CA GLY A 101 -5.24 -0.88 -12.36
C GLY A 101 -6.34 -0.45 -13.34
N ALA A 102 -7.43 -1.20 -13.48
CA ALA A 102 -8.57 -0.76 -14.24
C ALA A 102 -9.43 0.24 -13.45
N THR A 103 -10.08 1.16 -14.16
CA THR A 103 -10.98 2.15 -13.59
C THR A 103 -12.35 2.12 -14.27
N TRP A 104 -13.37 2.47 -13.52
CA TRP A 104 -14.74 2.62 -14.00
C TRP A 104 -15.19 4.06 -13.87
N ASP A 105 -15.56 4.68 -14.99
CA ASP A 105 -16.17 6.00 -15.06
C ASP A 105 -17.69 5.80 -15.13
N GLU A 106 -18.38 5.92 -13.99
CA GLU A 106 -19.83 5.66 -13.89
C GLU A 106 -20.65 6.65 -14.75
N PRO A 107 -20.43 7.98 -14.72
CA PRO A 107 -21.16 8.92 -15.55
C PRO A 107 -21.00 8.66 -17.05
N ALA A 108 -19.80 8.35 -17.49
CA ALA A 108 -19.51 8.05 -18.89
C ALA A 108 -19.81 6.60 -19.27
N ARG A 109 -19.97 5.69 -18.29
CA ARG A 109 -20.12 4.24 -18.46
C ARG A 109 -18.97 3.64 -19.26
N VAL A 110 -17.74 4.02 -18.91
CA VAL A 110 -16.51 3.60 -19.59
C VAL A 110 -15.62 2.83 -18.64
N LEU A 111 -15.31 1.60 -19.02
CA LEU A 111 -14.22 0.82 -18.42
C LEU A 111 -12.91 1.23 -19.11
N ARG A 112 -11.91 1.65 -18.32
CA ARG A 112 -10.56 1.94 -18.79
C ARG A 112 -9.59 0.96 -18.15
N PHE A 113 -8.70 0.41 -18.96
CA PHE A 113 -7.68 -0.53 -18.49
C PHE A 113 -6.42 -0.40 -19.34
N ARG A 114 -5.28 -0.37 -18.67
CA ARG A 114 -3.95 -0.47 -19.28
C ARG A 114 -3.15 -1.50 -18.47
N PRO A 115 -3.09 -2.74 -18.96
CA PRO A 115 -2.30 -3.78 -18.30
C PRO A 115 -0.80 -3.43 -18.37
N ASP A 116 -0.07 -3.72 -17.32
CA ASP A 116 1.39 -3.72 -17.36
C ASP A 116 1.93 -5.09 -17.76
N PHE A 117 3.24 -5.17 -17.97
CA PHE A 117 3.90 -6.33 -18.58
C PHE A 117 3.89 -7.63 -17.74
N ILE A 118 3.49 -7.59 -16.46
CA ILE A 118 3.30 -8.81 -15.67
C ILE A 118 1.84 -9.25 -15.61
N GLN A 119 0.95 -8.53 -16.27
CA GLN A 119 -0.46 -8.89 -16.40
C GLN A 119 -0.75 -9.63 -17.72
N GLY A 120 0.21 -9.76 -18.61
CA GLY A 120 0.09 -10.48 -19.87
C GLY A 120 -0.40 -11.92 -19.69
N GLY A 121 -1.30 -12.35 -20.57
CA GLY A 121 -1.92 -13.68 -20.52
C GLY A 121 -3.01 -13.87 -19.48
N GLN A 122 -3.26 -12.88 -18.61
CA GLN A 122 -4.30 -12.97 -17.58
C GLN A 122 -5.69 -12.61 -18.15
N GLN A 123 -6.72 -13.12 -17.49
CA GLN A 123 -8.12 -12.88 -17.81
C GLN A 123 -8.93 -12.55 -16.56
N TRP A 124 -9.88 -11.64 -16.72
CA TRP A 124 -10.77 -11.20 -15.65
C TRP A 124 -12.22 -11.18 -16.15
N THR A 125 -13.13 -11.49 -15.24
CA THR A 125 -14.57 -11.34 -15.45
C THR A 125 -15.05 -10.07 -14.76
N VAL A 126 -15.31 -9.03 -15.53
CA VAL A 126 -15.90 -7.78 -15.03
C VAL A 126 -17.42 -7.91 -15.04
N THR A 127 -18.06 -7.72 -13.88
CA THR A 127 -19.51 -7.74 -13.78
C THR A 127 -20.07 -6.32 -13.81
N ILE A 128 -20.80 -5.99 -14.88
CA ILE A 128 -21.53 -4.74 -14.99
C ILE A 128 -22.91 -4.92 -14.38
N VAL A 129 -23.26 -4.04 -13.44
CA VAL A 129 -24.55 -4.05 -12.73
C VAL A 129 -25.30 -2.76 -13.06
N ALA A 130 -26.52 -2.85 -13.51
CA ALA A 130 -27.42 -1.72 -13.75
C ALA A 130 -28.65 -1.82 -12.81
N ASP A 131 -29.04 -0.69 -12.24
CA ASP A 131 -30.12 -0.55 -11.25
C ASP A 131 -30.98 0.67 -11.62
N ASP A 132 -32.29 0.49 -11.79
CA ASP A 132 -33.28 1.54 -12.04
C ASP A 132 -33.99 2.02 -10.74
N GLY A 133 -33.56 1.47 -9.57
CA GLY A 133 -34.17 1.74 -8.26
C GLY A 133 -35.28 0.75 -7.87
N ALA A 134 -35.77 -0.07 -8.81
CA ALA A 134 -36.76 -1.13 -8.57
C ALA A 134 -36.20 -2.51 -8.90
N GLN A 135 -35.38 -2.62 -9.94
CA GLN A 135 -34.80 -3.87 -10.42
C GLN A 135 -33.31 -3.72 -10.71
N ARG A 136 -32.56 -4.82 -10.54
CA ARG A 136 -31.15 -4.93 -10.89
C ARG A 136 -30.91 -6.01 -11.91
N VAL A 137 -30.07 -5.71 -12.89
CA VAL A 137 -29.54 -6.69 -13.83
C VAL A 137 -28.03 -6.67 -13.81
N ALA A 138 -27.42 -7.81 -14.08
CA ALA A 138 -25.98 -7.94 -14.13
C ALA A 138 -25.54 -8.66 -15.40
N ARG A 139 -24.40 -8.26 -15.97
CA ARG A 139 -23.78 -8.89 -17.13
C ARG A 139 -22.29 -9.03 -16.92
N ALA A 140 -21.79 -10.24 -17.16
CA ALA A 140 -20.36 -10.52 -17.20
C ALA A 140 -19.75 -10.07 -18.52
N VAL A 141 -18.57 -9.48 -18.47
CA VAL A 141 -17.73 -9.08 -19.61
C VAL A 141 -16.34 -9.65 -19.37
N GLU A 142 -15.87 -10.50 -20.27
CA GLU A 142 -14.51 -11.03 -20.20
C GLU A 142 -13.53 -9.99 -20.72
N VAL A 143 -12.47 -9.72 -19.93
CA VAL A 143 -11.37 -8.81 -20.27
C VAL A 143 -10.07 -9.58 -20.17
N SER A 144 -9.23 -9.54 -21.20
CA SER A 144 -7.94 -10.23 -21.22
C SER A 144 -6.80 -9.27 -21.58
N ALA A 145 -5.65 -9.46 -20.95
CA ALA A 145 -4.39 -8.84 -21.36
C ALA A 145 -3.64 -9.78 -22.31
N ILE A 146 -3.24 -9.25 -23.47
CA ILE A 146 -2.42 -10.00 -24.43
C ILE A 146 -0.98 -9.91 -23.95
N ASP A 147 -0.31 -11.05 -23.78
CA ASP A 147 1.11 -11.15 -23.48
C ASP A 147 1.93 -10.73 -24.72
N SER A 148 2.34 -9.48 -24.76
CA SER A 148 3.04 -8.82 -25.87
C SER A 148 4.48 -8.40 -25.50
N ILE A 149 4.78 -8.22 -24.23
CA ILE A 149 6.10 -7.86 -23.70
C ILE A 149 6.68 -9.09 -23.00
N ARG A 150 7.68 -9.73 -23.63
CA ARG A 150 8.23 -11.02 -23.20
C ARG A 150 9.73 -10.93 -22.95
N PRO A 151 10.15 -10.38 -21.81
CA PRO A 151 11.56 -10.44 -21.43
C PRO A 151 12.05 -11.89 -21.33
N PRO A 152 13.37 -12.14 -21.49
CA PRO A 152 13.92 -13.47 -21.34
C PRO A 152 13.59 -14.09 -19.98
N GLU A 153 13.14 -15.33 -19.97
CA GLU A 153 12.91 -16.09 -18.74
C GLU A 153 14.19 -16.18 -17.89
N PRO A 154 14.09 -16.04 -16.55
CA PRO A 154 15.23 -16.22 -15.68
C PRO A 154 15.82 -17.65 -15.77
N GLU A 155 17.13 -17.76 -15.92
CA GLU A 155 17.83 -19.04 -15.94
C GLU A 155 18.00 -19.61 -14.53
N ILE A 156 17.57 -20.85 -14.29
CA ILE A 156 17.79 -21.54 -13.01
C ILE A 156 19.21 -22.09 -12.98
N LEU A 157 20.06 -21.53 -12.13
CA LEU A 157 21.45 -21.95 -11.95
C LEU A 157 21.60 -23.07 -10.92
N ALA A 158 20.81 -23.04 -9.86
CA ALA A 158 20.85 -24.05 -8.80
C ALA A 158 19.50 -24.15 -8.06
N VAL A 159 19.24 -25.32 -7.51
CA VAL A 159 18.10 -25.59 -6.62
C VAL A 159 18.63 -26.31 -5.38
N GLU A 160 18.36 -25.77 -4.20
CA GLU A 160 18.84 -26.27 -2.93
C GLU A 160 17.68 -26.47 -1.96
N GLU A 161 17.50 -27.69 -1.50
CA GLU A 161 16.54 -28.02 -0.44
C GLU A 161 17.11 -27.64 0.92
N LEU A 162 16.41 -26.77 1.63
CA LEU A 162 16.77 -26.30 2.96
C LEU A 162 15.66 -26.64 3.97
N ALA A 163 15.92 -26.45 5.25
CA ALA A 163 14.91 -26.73 6.26
C ALA A 163 13.70 -25.77 6.11
N GLY A 164 12.57 -26.32 5.68
CA GLY A 164 11.31 -25.59 5.54
C GLY A 164 11.09 -24.83 4.23
N PHE A 165 12.09 -24.75 3.34
CA PHE A 165 11.94 -24.10 2.04
C PHE A 165 12.98 -24.58 1.03
N THR A 166 12.72 -24.34 -0.25
CA THR A 166 13.66 -24.58 -1.35
C THR A 166 14.22 -23.24 -1.82
N ARG A 167 15.54 -23.10 -1.91
CA ARG A 167 16.20 -21.93 -2.51
C ARG A 167 16.52 -22.20 -3.97
N ILE A 168 16.07 -21.30 -4.84
CA ILE A 168 16.38 -21.32 -6.27
C ILE A 168 17.31 -20.13 -6.55
N THR A 169 18.47 -20.42 -7.11
CA THR A 169 19.40 -19.40 -7.62
C THR A 169 19.08 -19.13 -9.08
N LEU A 170 18.83 -17.87 -9.41
CA LEU A 170 18.47 -17.43 -10.75
C LEU A 170 19.53 -16.48 -11.31
N SER A 171 19.70 -16.51 -12.65
CA SER A 171 20.33 -15.47 -13.43
C SER A 171 19.27 -14.83 -14.32
N GLN A 172 19.05 -13.55 -14.15
CA GLN A 172 18.13 -12.76 -14.98
C GLN A 172 18.91 -12.02 -16.04
N VAL A 173 18.77 -12.46 -17.29
CA VAL A 173 19.38 -11.78 -18.45
C VAL A 173 18.45 -10.67 -18.94
N THR A 174 19.00 -9.47 -19.16
CA THR A 174 18.22 -8.33 -19.62
C THR A 174 18.13 -8.26 -21.14
N ASP A 175 17.00 -7.73 -21.61
CA ASP A 175 16.78 -7.24 -22.97
C ASP A 175 16.64 -5.71 -22.98
N ASP A 176 16.20 -5.13 -24.08
CA ASP A 176 15.97 -3.68 -24.20
C ASP A 176 14.79 -3.18 -23.34
N TYR A 177 13.93 -4.07 -22.82
CA TYR A 177 12.85 -3.71 -21.91
C TYR A 177 13.30 -3.67 -20.44
N LEU A 178 14.16 -4.62 -20.05
CA LEU A 178 14.69 -4.75 -18.69
C LEU A 178 15.97 -3.95 -18.45
N ALA A 179 16.56 -3.36 -19.48
CA ALA A 179 17.75 -2.52 -19.39
C ALA A 179 17.73 -1.43 -20.46
N SER A 180 18.58 -0.41 -20.30
CA SER A 180 18.78 0.60 -21.34
C SER A 180 19.42 0.02 -22.61
N PRO A 181 19.17 0.63 -23.79
CA PRO A 181 19.89 0.28 -25.01
C PRO A 181 21.40 0.30 -24.80
N GLY A 182 22.07 -0.78 -25.14
CA GLY A 182 23.50 -0.94 -24.90
C GLY A 182 23.86 -1.66 -23.58
N ASN A 183 22.89 -1.85 -22.69
CA ASN A 183 23.01 -2.67 -21.47
C ASN A 183 22.17 -3.96 -21.54
N ALA A 184 21.51 -4.23 -22.65
CA ALA A 184 20.87 -5.51 -22.90
C ALA A 184 21.91 -6.66 -22.91
N GLY A 185 21.51 -7.85 -22.43
CA GLY A 185 22.39 -9.00 -22.32
C GLY A 185 23.22 -9.07 -21.04
N GLN A 186 23.06 -8.12 -20.12
CA GLN A 186 23.65 -8.21 -18.78
C GLN A 186 22.88 -9.23 -17.92
N SER A 187 23.61 -9.90 -17.02
CA SER A 187 23.03 -10.89 -16.10
C SER A 187 23.03 -10.35 -14.68
N PHE A 188 21.91 -10.52 -14.00
CA PHE A 188 21.72 -10.15 -12.60
C PHE A 188 21.30 -11.37 -11.80
N ASP A 189 21.98 -11.59 -10.69
CA ASP A 189 21.64 -12.69 -9.79
C ASP A 189 20.36 -12.40 -9.02
N ALA A 190 19.61 -13.44 -8.71
CA ALA A 190 18.47 -13.37 -7.81
C ALA A 190 18.29 -14.69 -7.06
N PHE A 191 17.66 -14.63 -5.89
CA PHE A 191 17.18 -15.80 -5.19
C PHE A 191 15.66 -15.80 -5.11
N VAL A 192 15.07 -16.98 -5.31
CA VAL A 192 13.67 -17.24 -4.98
C VAL A 192 13.63 -18.36 -3.94
N MET A 193 13.03 -18.09 -2.80
CA MET A 193 12.79 -19.05 -1.73
C MET A 193 11.34 -19.48 -1.78
N VAL A 194 11.12 -20.76 -2.02
CA VAL A 194 9.81 -21.40 -2.17
C VAL A 194 9.47 -22.12 -0.87
N PRO A 195 8.38 -21.79 -0.16
CA PRO A 195 7.98 -22.52 1.04
C PRO A 195 7.69 -24.00 0.74
N ALA A 196 7.73 -24.85 1.74
CA ALA A 196 7.37 -26.25 1.58
C ALA A 196 5.86 -26.37 1.25
N ILE A 197 5.54 -26.61 0.00
CA ILE A 197 4.16 -26.79 -0.48
C ILE A 197 3.73 -28.23 -0.22
N THR A 198 2.68 -28.44 0.58
CA THR A 198 2.17 -29.77 0.94
C THR A 198 0.81 -30.06 0.30
N SER A 199 0.13 -29.05 -0.22
CA SER A 199 -1.17 -29.16 -0.91
C SER A 199 -1.28 -28.16 -2.06
N GLU A 200 -2.02 -28.55 -3.11
CA GLU A 200 -2.34 -27.65 -4.22
C GLU A 200 -3.25 -26.47 -3.83
N ASP A 201 -4.00 -26.63 -2.73
CA ASP A 201 -4.93 -25.62 -2.22
C ASP A 201 -4.28 -24.55 -1.33
N GLU A 202 -3.03 -24.80 -0.90
CA GLU A 202 -2.29 -23.81 -0.10
C GLU A 202 -2.07 -22.52 -0.89
N ARG A 203 -2.11 -21.40 -0.18
CA ARG A 203 -1.83 -20.08 -0.73
C ARG A 203 -0.92 -19.32 0.21
N PHE A 204 0.25 -18.93 -0.29
CA PHE A 204 1.29 -18.27 0.47
C PHE A 204 1.46 -16.82 -0.02
N PRO A 205 1.69 -15.86 0.89
CA PRO A 205 2.09 -14.52 0.48
C PRO A 205 3.45 -14.56 -0.23
N VAL A 206 3.73 -13.49 -0.99
CA VAL A 206 5.00 -13.27 -1.68
C VAL A 206 5.65 -12.02 -1.10
N ARG A 207 6.87 -12.15 -0.59
CA ARG A 207 7.63 -11.01 -0.08
C ARG A 207 8.86 -10.74 -0.94
N ILE A 208 9.01 -9.49 -1.39
CA ILE A 208 10.19 -9.01 -2.11
C ILE A 208 11.08 -8.28 -1.10
N GLY A 209 12.33 -8.73 -0.95
CA GLY A 209 13.33 -8.11 -0.08
C GLY A 209 14.34 -7.30 -0.87
N LEU A 210 14.39 -5.99 -0.65
CA LEU A 210 15.31 -5.08 -1.32
C LEU A 210 16.50 -4.75 -0.40
N HIS A 211 17.72 -5.06 -0.86
CA HIS A 211 18.94 -4.86 -0.07
C HIS A 211 19.40 -3.38 -0.02
N GLY A 212 20.25 -3.07 0.96
CA GLY A 212 20.92 -1.79 1.08
C GLY A 212 22.09 -1.62 0.11
N ILE A 213 22.67 -0.43 0.08
CA ILE A 213 23.80 -0.10 -0.82
C ILE A 213 25.02 -0.98 -0.56
N GLY A 214 25.73 -1.37 -1.61
CA GLY A 214 26.99 -2.12 -1.52
C GLY A 214 26.85 -3.57 -1.12
N THR A 215 25.64 -4.13 -1.13
CA THR A 215 25.42 -5.57 -0.87
C THR A 215 25.97 -6.41 -2.01
N ALA A 216 26.86 -7.34 -1.70
CA ALA A 216 27.56 -8.15 -2.70
C ALA A 216 26.75 -9.32 -3.28
N THR A 217 25.66 -9.70 -2.61
CA THR A 217 24.81 -10.83 -3.00
C THR A 217 23.34 -10.50 -2.76
N PRO A 218 22.42 -11.11 -3.53
CA PRO A 218 20.99 -10.96 -3.29
C PRO A 218 20.57 -11.42 -1.88
N PRO A 219 19.48 -10.89 -1.30
CA PRO A 219 18.89 -11.42 -0.07
C PRO A 219 18.49 -12.89 -0.24
N SER A 220 18.91 -13.75 0.70
CA SER A 220 18.75 -15.22 0.59
C SER A 220 18.03 -15.86 1.79
N SER A 221 17.51 -15.07 2.73
CA SER A 221 16.75 -15.59 3.86
C SER A 221 15.42 -16.18 3.39
N GLY A 222 15.14 -17.44 3.76
CA GLY A 222 13.90 -18.14 3.41
C GLY A 222 12.89 -18.14 4.54
N SER A 223 11.68 -18.60 4.24
CA SER A 223 10.57 -18.74 5.16
C SER A 223 9.78 -19.99 4.80
N ALA A 224 9.23 -20.67 5.81
CA ALA A 224 8.30 -21.79 5.60
C ALA A 224 6.86 -21.33 5.30
N SER A 225 6.55 -20.05 5.53
CA SER A 225 5.19 -19.51 5.46
C SER A 225 4.96 -18.49 4.33
N GLU A 226 6.00 -18.17 3.55
CA GLU A 226 5.89 -17.22 2.43
C GLU A 226 6.93 -17.51 1.34
N PHE A 227 6.59 -17.18 0.09
CA PHE A 227 7.59 -17.01 -0.96
C PHE A 227 8.42 -15.79 -0.67
N ARG A 228 9.73 -15.88 -0.91
CA ARG A 228 10.60 -14.70 -0.85
C ARG A 228 11.36 -14.52 -2.14
N ILE A 229 11.41 -13.29 -2.64
CA ILE A 229 12.18 -12.88 -3.81
C ILE A 229 13.27 -11.95 -3.33
N GLY A 230 14.53 -12.34 -3.53
CA GLY A 230 15.71 -11.52 -3.28
C GLY A 230 16.34 -11.10 -4.62
N PRO A 231 15.95 -9.96 -5.21
CA PRO A 231 16.61 -9.43 -6.39
C PRO A 231 17.95 -8.79 -6.03
N HIS A 232 18.81 -8.55 -7.04
CA HIS A 232 20.08 -7.87 -6.85
C HIS A 232 20.15 -6.56 -7.66
N ASP A 233 20.58 -5.50 -6.99
CA ASP A 233 20.91 -4.21 -7.59
C ASP A 233 22.41 -3.87 -7.33
N PRO A 234 23.34 -4.55 -8.04
CA PRO A 234 24.77 -4.38 -7.81
C PRO A 234 25.28 -2.98 -8.18
N ASP A 235 24.54 -2.29 -9.04
CA ASP A 235 24.86 -0.94 -9.52
C ASP A 235 24.38 0.14 -8.54
N ASN A 236 23.66 -0.22 -7.49
CA ASN A 236 23.14 0.68 -6.46
C ASN A 236 22.30 1.83 -7.05
N THR A 237 21.33 1.47 -7.89
CA THR A 237 20.48 2.42 -8.61
C THR A 237 19.34 2.98 -7.74
N TYR A 238 19.34 2.73 -6.44
CA TYR A 238 18.22 2.97 -5.53
C TYR A 238 16.92 2.26 -5.96
N TRP A 239 17.11 1.10 -6.60
CA TRP A 239 16.02 0.26 -7.11
C TRP A 239 15.14 0.94 -8.18
N TRP A 240 15.66 2.00 -8.81
CA TRP A 240 14.98 2.68 -9.90
C TRP A 240 15.47 2.16 -11.26
N GLY A 241 16.61 2.63 -11.69
CA GLY A 241 17.19 2.26 -12.96
C GLY A 241 18.43 3.10 -13.27
N TYR A 242 19.03 2.81 -14.40
CA TYR A 242 20.19 3.55 -14.88
C TYR A 242 20.20 3.58 -16.41
N ASP A 243 21.02 4.46 -16.95
CA ASP A 243 21.33 4.56 -18.36
C ASP A 243 22.84 4.48 -18.57
N ALA A 244 23.29 4.06 -19.77
CA ALA A 244 24.71 3.97 -20.13
C ALA A 244 25.47 5.30 -20.01
N GLY A 245 24.78 6.44 -20.10
CA GLY A 245 25.35 7.77 -19.93
C GLY A 245 25.56 8.19 -18.48
N LEU A 246 25.01 7.50 -17.48
CA LEU A 246 25.13 7.87 -16.06
C LEU A 246 26.57 7.91 -15.51
N PRO A 247 27.55 7.10 -15.97
CA PRO A 247 28.94 7.21 -15.54
C PRO A 247 29.63 8.51 -15.95
N ASP A 248 29.09 9.26 -16.93
CA ASP A 248 29.68 10.48 -17.42
C ASP A 248 29.65 11.60 -16.35
N ALA A 249 30.64 12.48 -16.43
CA ALA A 249 30.75 13.57 -15.45
C ALA A 249 29.65 14.63 -15.58
N ASP A 250 28.99 14.69 -16.73
CA ASP A 250 27.89 15.61 -17.05
C ASP A 250 26.78 14.87 -17.77
N PRO A 251 25.91 14.16 -17.01
CA PRO A 251 24.86 13.30 -17.57
C PRO A 251 23.60 14.08 -17.97
N LEU A 252 23.69 15.35 -18.34
CA LEU A 252 22.52 16.16 -18.71
C LEU A 252 21.80 15.57 -19.94
N GLY A 253 20.48 15.46 -19.85
CA GLY A 253 19.65 14.94 -20.93
C GLY A 253 19.66 13.42 -21.06
N VAL A 254 20.20 12.70 -20.08
CA VAL A 254 20.16 11.23 -20.05
C VAL A 254 18.84 10.75 -19.50
N ASP A 255 18.20 9.82 -20.21
CA ASP A 255 17.04 9.10 -19.72
C ASP A 255 17.45 8.05 -18.68
N VAL A 256 16.68 7.99 -17.58
CA VAL A 256 16.86 7.00 -16.51
C VAL A 256 15.51 6.33 -16.23
N PRO A 257 15.06 5.45 -17.14
CA PRO A 257 13.86 4.64 -16.89
C PRO A 257 14.03 3.72 -15.69
N ASP A 258 12.90 3.16 -15.26
CA ASP A 258 12.78 2.30 -14.08
C ASP A 258 13.22 0.84 -14.33
N TYR A 259 14.32 0.64 -15.06
CA TYR A 259 14.79 -0.70 -15.45
C TYR A 259 15.00 -1.65 -14.28
N THR A 260 15.54 -1.17 -13.16
CA THR A 260 15.73 -2.02 -11.98
C THR A 260 14.39 -2.44 -11.39
N GLN A 261 13.38 -1.55 -11.36
CA GLN A 261 12.03 -1.92 -10.95
C GLN A 261 11.42 -2.96 -11.89
N ARG A 262 11.56 -2.78 -13.21
CA ARG A 262 11.08 -3.77 -14.20
C ARG A 262 11.71 -5.14 -13.98
N ARG A 263 13.01 -5.21 -13.68
CA ARG A 263 13.66 -6.49 -13.33
C ARG A 263 13.05 -7.15 -12.10
N VAL A 264 12.78 -6.37 -11.05
CA VAL A 264 12.12 -6.87 -9.84
C VAL A 264 10.71 -7.37 -10.14
N MET A 265 9.93 -6.60 -10.89
CA MET A 265 8.57 -6.98 -11.28
C MET A 265 8.55 -8.21 -12.20
N HIS A 266 9.54 -8.36 -13.08
CA HIS A 266 9.67 -9.56 -13.91
C HIS A 266 9.88 -10.82 -13.06
N LEU A 267 10.71 -10.76 -12.02
CA LEU A 267 10.87 -11.87 -11.07
C LEU A 267 9.54 -12.17 -10.32
N LEU A 268 8.79 -11.15 -9.95
CA LEU A 268 7.46 -11.35 -9.37
C LEU A 268 6.52 -12.05 -10.36
N GLY A 269 6.44 -11.58 -11.59
CA GLY A 269 5.64 -12.21 -12.65
C GLY A 269 6.02 -13.68 -12.86
N TRP A 270 7.32 -13.98 -12.90
CA TRP A 270 7.82 -15.34 -13.02
C TRP A 270 7.39 -16.23 -11.83
N VAL A 271 7.45 -15.74 -10.59
CA VAL A 271 7.00 -16.51 -9.41
C VAL A 271 5.51 -16.76 -9.47
N LEU A 272 4.69 -15.74 -9.79
CA LEU A 272 3.23 -15.88 -9.86
C LEU A 272 2.79 -16.84 -10.98
N ALA A 273 3.52 -16.87 -12.10
CA ALA A 273 3.25 -17.79 -13.21
C ALA A 273 3.73 -19.22 -12.92
N SER A 274 4.87 -19.36 -12.22
CA SER A 274 5.46 -20.68 -11.94
C SER A 274 4.79 -21.42 -10.78
N TYR A 275 4.20 -20.69 -9.83
CA TYR A 275 3.65 -21.24 -8.58
C TYR A 275 2.21 -20.78 -8.35
N PRO A 276 1.21 -21.62 -8.69
CA PRO A 276 -0.20 -21.31 -8.39
C PRO A 276 -0.51 -21.07 -6.91
N GLN A 277 0.39 -21.51 -6.01
CA GLN A 277 0.31 -21.31 -4.57
C GLN A 277 0.77 -19.92 -4.14
N ALA A 278 1.45 -19.14 -5.00
CA ALA A 278 1.78 -17.75 -4.73
C ALA A 278 0.51 -16.89 -4.85
N ASP A 279 0.13 -16.22 -3.75
CA ASP A 279 -1.10 -15.41 -3.68
C ASP A 279 -0.84 -14.00 -4.21
N ALA A 280 -1.29 -13.72 -5.43
CA ALA A 280 -1.17 -12.39 -6.05
C ALA A 280 -1.88 -11.27 -5.26
N GLY A 281 -2.86 -11.60 -4.40
CA GLY A 281 -3.51 -10.65 -3.50
C GLY A 281 -2.68 -10.30 -2.27
N ARG A 282 -1.61 -11.05 -1.97
CA ARG A 282 -0.74 -10.88 -0.80
C ARG A 282 0.73 -10.75 -1.21
N VAL A 283 1.03 -9.74 -2.02
CA VAL A 283 2.40 -9.40 -2.41
C VAL A 283 2.88 -8.22 -1.57
N TYR A 284 4.05 -8.36 -0.96
CA TYR A 284 4.64 -7.37 -0.06
C TYR A 284 6.05 -7.02 -0.53
N VAL A 285 6.43 -5.75 -0.35
CA VAL A 285 7.80 -5.30 -0.60
C VAL A 285 8.40 -4.69 0.67
N ALA A 286 9.62 -5.04 0.98
CA ALA A 286 10.32 -4.57 2.17
C ALA A 286 11.78 -4.23 1.86
N GLY A 287 12.33 -3.26 2.59
CA GLY A 287 13.74 -2.92 2.50
C GLY A 287 14.19 -1.88 3.52
N SER A 288 15.51 -1.78 3.68
CA SER A 288 16.14 -0.79 4.55
C SER A 288 17.17 0.02 3.79
N SER A 289 17.41 1.28 4.17
CA SER A 289 18.37 2.17 3.54
C SER A 289 18.02 2.41 2.06
N MET A 290 18.95 2.14 1.14
CA MET A 290 18.66 2.12 -0.30
C MET A 290 17.46 1.20 -0.62
N GLY A 291 17.38 0.02 0.03
CA GLY A 291 16.23 -0.89 -0.10
C GLY A 291 14.93 -0.29 0.44
N GLY A 292 15.00 0.52 1.51
CA GLY A 292 13.84 1.26 2.03
C GLY A 292 13.32 2.31 1.04
N ALA A 293 14.22 3.07 0.41
CA ALA A 293 13.86 3.97 -0.68
C ALA A 293 13.23 3.21 -1.85
N GLY A 294 13.85 2.07 -2.23
CA GLY A 294 13.34 1.19 -3.28
C GLY A 294 11.97 0.61 -2.97
N ALA A 295 11.74 0.17 -1.72
CA ALA A 295 10.44 -0.37 -1.30
C ALA A 295 9.32 0.67 -1.41
N MET A 296 9.59 1.92 -1.02
CA MET A 296 8.63 3.01 -1.18
C MET A 296 8.36 3.32 -2.65
N THR A 297 9.41 3.51 -3.46
CA THR A 297 9.23 3.87 -4.88
C THR A 297 8.59 2.74 -5.67
N LEU A 298 9.08 1.50 -5.56
CA LEU A 298 8.51 0.33 -6.24
C LEU A 298 7.05 0.10 -5.81
N GLY A 299 6.79 0.11 -4.48
CA GLY A 299 5.46 -0.14 -3.93
C GLY A 299 4.42 0.92 -4.29
N LEU A 300 4.84 2.15 -4.62
CA LEU A 300 3.94 3.23 -5.05
C LEU A 300 3.78 3.31 -6.57
N TRP A 301 4.84 3.03 -7.35
CA TRP A 301 4.76 3.02 -8.82
C TRP A 301 3.99 1.80 -9.35
N TYR A 302 4.14 0.65 -8.69
CA TYR A 302 3.44 -0.60 -9.03
C TYR A 302 2.39 -0.96 -7.97
N ALA A 303 1.72 0.04 -7.39
CA ALA A 303 0.83 -0.09 -6.23
C ALA A 303 -0.28 -1.14 -6.40
N ARG A 304 -0.74 -1.37 -7.65
CA ARG A 304 -1.77 -2.37 -7.96
C ARG A 304 -1.37 -3.81 -7.63
N HIS A 305 -0.07 -4.09 -7.58
CA HIS A 305 0.47 -5.43 -7.30
C HIS A 305 0.80 -5.64 -5.82
N PHE A 306 0.92 -4.57 -5.03
CA PHE A 306 1.35 -4.68 -3.65
C PHE A 306 0.20 -4.46 -2.66
N ALA A 307 0.07 -5.40 -1.73
CA ALA A 307 -0.86 -5.26 -0.61
C ALA A 307 -0.28 -4.34 0.48
N TYR A 308 1.05 -4.33 0.64
CA TYR A 308 1.74 -3.65 1.73
C TYR A 308 3.20 -3.37 1.35
N LEU A 309 3.71 -2.24 1.80
CA LEU A 309 5.13 -1.94 1.74
C LEU A 309 5.70 -1.62 3.13
N SER A 310 6.94 -2.08 3.38
CA SER A 310 7.69 -1.83 4.61
C SER A 310 9.03 -1.19 4.29
N ALA A 311 9.20 0.05 4.71
CA ALA A 311 10.38 0.84 4.41
C ALA A 311 11.06 1.34 5.69
N GLN A 312 12.31 0.94 5.88
CA GLN A 312 13.10 1.43 7.00
C GLN A 312 14.25 2.30 6.49
N LEU A 313 14.44 3.46 7.14
CA LEU A 313 15.58 4.35 6.90
C LEU A 313 15.77 4.73 5.42
N GLY A 314 14.67 4.83 4.67
CA GLY A 314 14.67 5.17 3.26
C GLY A 314 14.51 6.67 3.00
N GLN A 315 15.06 7.17 1.89
CA GLN A 315 14.78 8.54 1.48
C GLN A 315 13.40 8.62 0.81
N ALA A 316 12.58 9.56 1.25
CA ALA A 316 11.27 9.81 0.65
C ALA A 316 11.29 10.97 -0.36
N VAL A 317 12.13 11.96 -0.12
CA VAL A 317 12.34 13.13 -0.99
C VAL A 317 13.83 13.22 -1.32
N PRO A 318 14.29 12.71 -2.48
CA PRO A 318 15.72 12.66 -2.81
C PRO A 318 16.41 14.01 -2.78
N ARG A 319 15.73 15.08 -3.21
CA ARG A 319 16.26 16.46 -3.17
C ARG A 319 16.59 16.94 -1.76
N ASN A 320 15.95 16.41 -0.73
CA ASN A 320 16.23 16.71 0.67
C ASN A 320 17.35 15.85 1.26
N HIS A 321 17.71 14.76 0.60
CA HIS A 321 18.78 13.88 1.10
C HIS A 321 20.16 14.44 0.80
N ARG A 322 20.44 14.84 -0.44
CA ARG A 322 21.72 15.40 -0.87
C ARG A 322 21.50 16.48 -1.96
N PRO A 323 20.96 17.65 -1.59
CA PRO A 323 20.50 18.63 -2.58
C PRO A 323 21.57 19.10 -3.56
N ALA A 324 22.83 19.25 -3.14
CA ALA A 324 23.89 19.64 -4.06
C ALA A 324 24.19 18.55 -5.13
N ARG A 325 24.14 17.28 -4.74
CA ARG A 325 24.31 16.17 -5.67
C ARG A 325 23.12 16.04 -6.62
N VAL A 326 21.91 16.20 -6.09
CA VAL A 326 20.68 16.23 -6.90
C VAL A 326 20.76 17.34 -7.94
N ALA A 327 21.18 18.55 -7.55
CA ALA A 327 21.32 19.68 -8.47
C ALA A 327 22.32 19.40 -9.62
N GLN A 328 23.38 18.63 -9.37
CA GLN A 328 24.33 18.20 -10.42
C GLN A 328 23.71 17.25 -11.44
N LEU A 329 22.67 16.52 -11.07
CA LEU A 329 22.00 15.49 -11.87
C LEU A 329 20.56 15.90 -12.25
N GLU A 330 20.20 17.18 -12.10
CA GLU A 330 18.82 17.65 -12.32
C GLU A 330 18.35 17.46 -13.77
N GLY A 331 19.28 17.32 -14.72
CA GLY A 331 18.96 17.07 -16.12
C GLY A 331 18.65 15.61 -16.48
N LEU A 332 18.66 14.69 -15.52
CA LEU A 332 18.26 13.30 -15.76
C LEU A 332 16.74 13.21 -15.88
N TRP A 333 16.28 12.48 -16.88
CA TRP A 333 14.86 12.34 -17.19
C TRP A 333 14.35 10.93 -16.85
N GLY A 334 13.10 10.84 -16.44
CA GLY A 334 12.40 9.57 -16.19
C GLY A 334 11.42 9.21 -17.30
N PRO A 335 10.72 8.10 -17.16
CA PRO A 335 9.86 7.53 -18.23
C PRO A 335 8.67 8.40 -18.65
N SER A 336 8.34 9.45 -17.92
CA SER A 336 7.19 10.34 -18.20
C SER A 336 7.59 11.72 -18.67
N ASP A 337 8.73 11.86 -19.33
CA ASP A 337 9.32 13.15 -19.73
C ASP A 337 9.45 14.15 -18.55
N ALA A 338 9.69 13.62 -17.37
CA ALA A 338 9.90 14.39 -16.15
C ALA A 338 11.29 14.10 -15.57
N PRO A 339 11.91 15.04 -14.85
CA PRO A 339 13.15 14.78 -14.13
C PRO A 339 13.01 13.53 -13.25
N VAL A 340 14.02 12.67 -13.24
CA VAL A 340 14.00 11.42 -12.46
C VAL A 340 13.70 11.68 -10.98
N TRP A 341 14.21 12.79 -10.44
CA TRP A 341 13.99 13.20 -9.06
C TRP A 341 12.53 13.52 -8.73
N ASP A 342 11.76 13.99 -9.73
CA ASP A 342 10.32 14.20 -9.59
C ASP A 342 9.59 12.86 -9.51
N SER A 343 10.03 11.87 -10.29
CA SER A 343 9.49 10.52 -10.26
C SER A 343 9.79 9.78 -8.96
N LEU A 344 10.89 10.14 -8.29
CA LEU A 344 11.31 9.58 -7.01
C LEU A 344 10.81 10.38 -5.80
N ASP A 345 10.20 11.54 -5.99
CA ASP A 345 9.60 12.35 -4.93
C ASP A 345 8.25 11.76 -4.52
N LEU A 346 8.19 11.12 -3.38
CA LEU A 346 6.98 10.41 -2.93
C LEU A 346 5.81 11.37 -2.68
N THR A 347 6.07 12.62 -2.29
CA THR A 347 4.98 13.59 -2.08
C THR A 347 4.27 13.91 -3.39
N ARG A 348 5.02 13.97 -4.51
CA ARG A 348 4.44 14.12 -5.86
C ARG A 348 3.72 12.85 -6.30
N VAL A 349 4.34 11.68 -6.12
CA VAL A 349 3.74 10.39 -6.52
C VAL A 349 2.38 10.23 -5.82
N LEU A 350 2.29 10.47 -4.52
CA LEU A 350 1.05 10.41 -3.76
C LEU A 350 0.03 11.46 -4.22
N ALA A 351 0.47 12.68 -4.53
CA ALA A 351 -0.43 13.74 -5.01
C ALA A 351 -1.06 13.42 -6.37
N THR A 352 -0.34 12.72 -7.25
CA THR A 352 -0.74 12.50 -8.64
C THR A 352 -1.33 11.12 -8.94
N SER A 353 -1.08 10.12 -8.10
CA SER A 353 -1.53 8.74 -8.32
C SER A 353 -2.57 8.29 -7.28
N ALA A 354 -3.79 8.02 -7.74
CA ALA A 354 -4.83 7.42 -6.89
C ALA A 354 -4.48 5.98 -6.44
N GLU A 355 -3.78 5.22 -7.30
CA GLU A 355 -3.30 3.87 -6.95
C GLU A 355 -2.27 3.94 -5.82
N ALA A 356 -1.31 4.88 -5.89
CA ALA A 356 -0.33 5.09 -4.83
C ALA A 356 -1.00 5.46 -3.49
N ARG A 357 -2.03 6.31 -3.51
CA ARG A 357 -2.80 6.65 -2.29
C ARG A 357 -3.58 5.48 -1.70
N ALA A 358 -3.87 4.46 -2.50
CA ALA A 358 -4.54 3.24 -2.04
C ALA A 358 -3.57 2.23 -1.40
N GLN A 359 -2.29 2.56 -1.26
CA GLN A 359 -1.30 1.68 -0.63
C GLN A 359 -1.38 1.75 0.90
N TYR A 360 -0.96 0.65 1.57
CA TYR A 360 -0.68 0.66 3.00
C TYR A 360 0.83 0.61 3.23
N MET A 361 1.35 1.51 4.07
CA MET A 361 2.78 1.74 4.25
C MET A 361 3.19 1.63 5.72
N PHE A 362 4.22 0.84 6.01
CA PHE A 362 5.00 0.98 7.22
C PHE A 362 6.29 1.74 6.90
N ILE A 363 6.57 2.80 7.65
CA ILE A 363 7.75 3.64 7.45
C ILE A 363 8.43 3.87 8.79
N ARG A 364 9.74 3.60 8.84
CA ARG A 364 10.56 3.92 10.01
C ARG A 364 11.73 4.81 9.60
N HIS A 365 11.99 5.86 10.41
CA HIS A 365 13.14 6.73 10.28
C HIS A 365 13.87 6.89 11.62
N GLY A 366 15.20 7.01 11.56
CA GLY A 366 16.04 7.40 12.70
C GLY A 366 16.33 8.91 12.66
N LYS A 367 16.13 9.62 13.76
CA LYS A 367 16.45 11.06 13.83
C LYS A 367 17.96 11.31 13.86
N ASP A 368 18.74 10.38 14.41
CA ASP A 368 20.20 10.44 14.46
C ASP A 368 20.88 9.70 13.31
N ASP A 369 20.15 9.42 12.23
CA ASP A 369 20.67 8.73 11.05
C ASP A 369 21.68 9.61 10.30
N PRO A 370 23.00 9.25 10.30
CA PRO A 370 24.01 10.02 9.60
C PRO A 370 24.10 9.71 8.12
N THR A 371 23.40 8.71 7.61
CA THR A 371 23.48 8.24 6.23
C THR A 371 22.32 8.75 5.40
N ILE A 372 21.09 8.47 5.82
CA ILE A 372 19.88 9.06 5.26
C ILE A 372 19.21 9.87 6.37
N HIS A 373 19.62 11.13 6.48
CA HIS A 373 19.20 11.98 7.59
C HIS A 373 17.69 12.20 7.59
N PHE A 374 17.13 12.44 8.77
CA PHE A 374 15.70 12.59 9.01
C PHE A 374 15.04 13.68 8.15
N GLY A 375 15.80 14.70 7.73
CA GLY A 375 15.34 15.71 6.78
C GLY A 375 14.84 15.14 5.45
N ALA A 376 15.27 13.95 5.05
CA ALA A 376 14.76 13.27 3.86
C ALA A 376 13.27 12.88 3.98
N ALA A 377 12.69 12.92 5.17
CA ALA A 377 11.27 12.68 5.45
C ALA A 377 10.53 13.94 5.95
N VAL A 378 11.17 14.76 6.81
CA VAL A 378 10.48 15.87 7.50
C VAL A 378 10.69 17.25 6.87
N LEU A 379 11.63 17.41 5.94
CA LEU A 379 11.72 18.65 5.17
C LEU A 379 10.68 18.65 4.03
N ALA A 380 10.07 19.80 3.80
CA ALA A 380 9.15 19.95 2.68
C ALA A 380 9.87 19.68 1.34
N SER A 381 9.22 18.94 0.47
CA SER A 381 9.74 18.73 -0.89
C SER A 381 9.87 20.06 -1.61
N PRO A 382 11.02 20.34 -2.24
CA PRO A 382 11.18 21.54 -3.07
C PRO A 382 10.20 21.60 -4.26
N LEU A 383 9.68 20.44 -4.67
CA LEU A 383 8.75 20.34 -5.80
C LEU A 383 7.31 20.63 -5.39
N THR A 384 6.83 20.03 -4.31
CA THR A 384 5.43 20.09 -3.90
C THR A 384 5.17 21.06 -2.75
N GLY A 385 6.21 21.47 -2.02
CA GLY A 385 6.10 22.26 -0.81
C GLY A 385 5.53 21.50 0.39
N VAL A 386 5.36 20.17 0.29
CA VAL A 386 4.72 19.32 1.30
C VAL A 386 5.74 18.34 1.89
N ARG A 387 5.68 18.09 3.20
CA ARG A 387 6.47 17.08 3.89
C ARG A 387 5.86 15.69 3.67
N LEU A 388 6.67 14.62 3.75
CA LEU A 388 6.15 13.26 3.56
C LEU A 388 5.00 12.96 4.53
N TYR A 389 5.20 13.18 5.83
CA TYR A 389 4.18 12.85 6.83
C TYR A 389 2.89 13.67 6.65
N ASP A 390 2.99 14.94 6.25
CA ASP A 390 1.83 15.76 5.91
C ASP A 390 1.10 15.26 4.66
N ALA A 391 1.84 14.75 3.66
CA ALA A 391 1.25 14.16 2.47
C ALA A 391 0.48 12.87 2.82
N LEU A 392 1.02 12.02 3.68
CA LEU A 392 0.36 10.79 4.15
C LEU A 392 -0.95 11.12 4.87
N GLN A 393 -0.92 12.07 5.79
CA GLN A 393 -2.07 12.51 6.56
C GLN A 393 -3.09 13.25 5.66
N GLY A 394 -2.65 14.27 4.93
CA GLY A 394 -3.53 15.12 4.14
C GLY A 394 -4.18 14.43 2.94
N LEU A 395 -3.55 13.37 2.42
CA LEU A 395 -4.09 12.54 1.35
C LEU A 395 -4.74 11.25 1.87
N ALA A 396 -4.82 11.08 3.19
CA ALA A 396 -5.38 9.91 3.87
C ALA A 396 -4.83 8.59 3.30
N VAL A 397 -3.51 8.49 3.13
CA VAL A 397 -2.83 7.25 2.73
C VAL A 397 -2.84 6.31 3.93
N GLY A 398 -3.08 5.02 3.72
CA GLY A 398 -2.94 4.03 4.79
C GLY A 398 -1.49 3.94 5.26
N HIS A 399 -1.21 4.25 6.51
CA HIS A 399 0.16 4.22 7.01
C HIS A 399 0.27 4.00 8.51
N LEU A 400 1.41 3.44 8.86
CA LEU A 400 2.02 3.48 10.16
C LEU A 400 3.41 4.08 9.96
N ALA A 401 3.67 5.26 10.51
CA ALA A 401 4.99 5.87 10.47
C ALA A 401 5.55 5.97 11.88
N VAL A 402 6.81 5.59 12.05
CA VAL A 402 7.50 5.65 13.33
C VAL A 402 8.86 6.32 13.18
N TRP A 403 9.31 6.98 14.22
CA TRP A 403 10.67 7.55 14.31
C TRP A 403 11.21 7.39 15.72
N ASP A 404 12.53 7.28 15.82
CA ASP A 404 13.28 7.20 17.07
C ASP A 404 14.62 7.92 16.95
N GLU A 405 15.45 7.91 17.99
CA GLU A 405 16.83 8.41 17.95
C GLU A 405 17.83 7.41 17.34
N GLY A 406 17.36 6.36 16.67
CA GLY A 406 18.22 5.40 16.02
C GLY A 406 19.08 6.06 14.94
N ALA A 407 20.32 5.57 14.82
CA ALA A 407 21.18 5.86 13.70
C ALA A 407 20.76 5.05 12.46
N HIS A 408 21.64 4.94 11.46
CA HIS A 408 21.40 4.14 10.25
C HIS A 408 21.49 2.63 10.53
N GLY A 409 20.60 2.12 11.35
CA GLY A 409 20.63 0.75 11.85
C GLY A 409 19.35 0.38 12.60
N PRO A 410 19.44 -0.55 13.55
CA PRO A 410 18.31 -0.93 14.39
C PRO A 410 17.75 0.25 15.18
N ALA A 411 16.54 0.07 15.71
CA ALA A 411 15.90 1.03 16.59
C ALA A 411 16.81 1.41 17.78
N ASP A 412 16.55 2.58 18.37
CA ASP A 412 17.32 3.04 19.54
C ASP A 412 17.21 2.02 20.68
N PRO A 413 18.34 1.45 21.14
CA PRO A 413 18.32 0.45 22.19
C PRO A 413 17.78 0.96 23.54
N LYS A 414 17.67 2.29 23.74
CA LYS A 414 17.06 2.89 24.93
C LYS A 414 15.54 2.69 24.99
N LEU A 415 14.92 2.45 23.83
CA LEU A 415 13.49 2.19 23.73
C LEU A 415 13.16 0.69 23.87
N GLY A 416 14.18 -0.16 24.01
CA GLY A 416 14.03 -1.60 23.94
C GLY A 416 13.98 -2.08 22.49
N ALA A 417 14.36 -3.33 22.24
CA ALA A 417 14.22 -3.94 20.92
C ALA A 417 12.72 -4.08 20.62
N GLY A 418 12.29 -3.49 19.51
CA GLY A 418 10.92 -3.69 19.02
C GLY A 418 9.85 -2.84 19.69
N TRP A 419 10.18 -1.74 20.38
CA TRP A 419 9.15 -0.85 20.96
C TRP A 419 8.07 -0.42 19.95
N TRP A 420 8.44 -0.34 18.70
CA TRP A 420 7.56 -0.03 17.58
C TRP A 420 6.85 -1.28 17.01
N ASP A 421 7.30 -2.49 17.38
CA ASP A 421 6.61 -3.75 17.07
C ASP A 421 5.48 -4.02 18.07
N ASP A 422 5.69 -3.64 19.33
CA ASP A 422 4.72 -3.85 20.40
C ASP A 422 3.45 -3.03 20.16
N GLY A 423 2.30 -3.67 20.18
CA GLY A 423 1.02 -3.09 19.80
C GLY A 423 0.83 -2.94 18.28
N PHE A 424 1.84 -3.28 17.47
CA PHE A 424 1.74 -3.41 16.02
C PHE A 424 1.89 -4.84 15.53
N SER A 425 2.18 -5.76 16.43
CA SER A 425 2.42 -7.16 16.11
C SER A 425 1.48 -7.70 15.01
N PRO A 426 0.15 -7.48 15.04
CA PRO A 426 -0.71 -7.96 13.96
C PRO A 426 -0.42 -7.32 12.59
N ILE A 427 0.10 -6.09 12.55
CA ILE A 427 0.40 -5.42 11.28
C ILE A 427 1.82 -5.73 10.81
N TYR A 428 2.77 -5.87 11.74
CA TYR A 428 4.18 -6.04 11.42
C TYR A 428 4.58 -7.52 11.30
N ASP A 429 4.17 -8.38 12.25
CA ASP A 429 4.52 -9.79 12.29
C ASP A 429 3.58 -10.64 11.45
N ASP A 430 2.30 -10.31 11.41
CA ASP A 430 1.29 -10.95 10.57
C ASP A 430 0.59 -9.93 9.67
N THR A 431 1.13 -9.73 8.49
CA THR A 431 0.51 -8.88 7.44
C THR A 431 -0.46 -9.65 6.57
N SER A 432 -0.77 -10.90 6.89
CA SER A 432 -1.59 -11.78 6.04
C SER A 432 -3.00 -11.26 5.78
N PHE A 433 -3.52 -10.40 6.65
CA PHE A 433 -4.81 -9.71 6.49
C PHE A 433 -4.77 -8.53 5.52
N LEU A 434 -3.58 -8.02 5.16
CA LEU A 434 -3.43 -6.98 4.15
C LEU A 434 -3.40 -7.61 2.76
N ARG A 435 -4.37 -7.24 1.94
CA ARG A 435 -4.55 -7.75 0.58
C ARG A 435 -4.72 -6.58 -0.40
N SER A 436 -4.25 -6.75 -1.64
CA SER A 436 -4.46 -5.76 -2.70
C SER A 436 -5.91 -5.75 -3.19
N ASP A 437 -6.64 -6.85 -2.99
CA ASP A 437 -8.04 -7.07 -3.38
C ASP A 437 -9.05 -6.90 -2.22
N LEU A 438 -8.61 -6.40 -1.06
CA LEU A 438 -9.46 -6.15 0.11
C LEU A 438 -9.39 -4.68 0.54
N ALA A 439 -10.55 -4.11 0.80
CA ALA A 439 -10.63 -2.76 1.36
C ALA A 439 -10.04 -2.68 2.76
N PHE A 440 -9.57 -1.51 3.16
CA PHE A 440 -9.10 -1.22 4.51
C PHE A 440 -9.39 0.24 4.89
N PRO A 441 -9.49 0.60 6.18
CA PRO A 441 -9.62 1.98 6.63
C PRO A 441 -8.24 2.63 6.70
N ALA A 442 -8.00 3.69 5.94
CA ALA A 442 -6.85 4.57 6.16
C ALA A 442 -7.19 5.57 7.27
N PHE A 443 -6.40 5.59 8.32
CA PHE A 443 -6.48 6.55 9.41
C PHE A 443 -5.64 7.79 9.10
N SER A 444 -6.13 8.96 9.50
CA SER A 444 -5.40 10.23 9.36
C SER A 444 -5.82 11.23 10.42
N LEU A 445 -4.94 12.17 10.74
CA LEU A 445 -5.18 13.25 11.69
C LEU A 445 -5.64 12.75 13.08
N SER A 446 -5.02 11.68 13.55
CA SER A 446 -5.33 11.10 14.86
C SER A 446 -4.88 12.02 15.99
N SER A 447 -5.74 12.21 17.00
CA SER A 447 -5.39 12.98 18.21
C SER A 447 -4.33 12.27 19.08
N ALA A 448 -4.02 11.01 18.78
CA ALA A 448 -2.98 10.22 19.44
C ALA A 448 -1.66 10.21 18.65
N ASP A 449 -1.58 10.93 17.53
CA ASP A 449 -0.35 11.01 16.73
C ASP A 449 0.72 11.84 17.44
N GLY A 450 1.97 11.39 17.33
CA GLY A 450 3.13 12.14 17.79
C GLY A 450 3.49 13.30 16.84
N ASP A 451 4.37 14.18 17.27
CA ASP A 451 4.91 15.28 16.47
C ASP A 451 6.29 14.92 15.89
N PRO A 452 6.40 14.61 14.59
CA PRO A 452 7.69 14.34 13.95
C PRO A 452 8.59 15.57 13.81
N GLY A 453 8.06 16.76 14.08
CA GLY A 453 8.71 18.04 13.83
C GLY A 453 8.45 18.57 12.41
N ASP A 454 8.95 19.78 12.16
CA ASP A 454 8.77 20.51 10.89
C ASP A 454 10.04 20.65 10.05
N GLY A 455 11.10 19.94 10.42
CA GLY A 455 12.41 20.02 9.79
C GLY A 455 13.30 21.15 10.33
N GLY A 456 12.89 21.83 11.41
CA GLY A 456 13.71 22.79 12.14
C GLY A 456 14.70 22.12 13.09
N GLY A 457 15.49 22.94 13.81
CA GLY A 457 16.45 22.50 14.80
C GLY A 457 17.89 22.41 14.30
N ASN A 458 18.77 21.89 15.14
CA ASN A 458 20.22 21.85 14.88
C ASN A 458 20.62 20.77 13.87
N GLY A 459 19.84 19.71 13.72
CA GLY A 459 20.09 18.64 12.76
C GLY A 459 20.17 19.15 11.32
N GLN A 460 19.35 20.14 10.98
CA GLN A 460 19.39 20.79 9.68
C GLN A 460 20.69 21.57 9.46
N GLN A 461 21.29 22.13 10.49
CA GLN A 461 22.51 22.94 10.42
C GLN A 461 23.77 22.08 10.34
N SER A 462 23.76 20.88 10.88
CA SER A 462 24.91 19.97 10.88
C SER A 462 25.03 19.16 9.60
N TRP A 463 24.06 19.27 8.68
CA TRP A 463 24.03 18.50 7.46
C TRP A 463 24.89 19.13 6.36
N ASP A 464 25.96 18.43 5.93
CA ASP A 464 26.83 18.82 4.84
C ASP A 464 26.66 17.86 3.66
N VAL A 465 26.12 18.39 2.55
CA VAL A 465 25.87 17.67 1.30
C VAL A 465 27.11 17.10 0.65
N ASN A 466 28.29 17.66 0.92
CA ASN A 466 29.55 17.29 0.26
C ASN A 466 30.40 16.34 1.10
N ALA A 467 30.36 16.50 2.43
CA ALA A 467 31.14 15.69 3.37
C ALA A 467 30.43 14.41 3.79
N GLY A 468 29.22 14.20 3.32
CA GLY A 468 28.33 13.25 3.96
C GLY A 468 27.83 13.84 5.27
N TYR A 469 27.02 13.09 5.96
CA TYR A 469 26.40 13.53 7.17
C TYR A 469 27.42 13.47 8.31
N ALA A 470 28.00 14.59 8.69
CA ALA A 470 28.94 14.65 9.80
C ALA A 470 28.27 15.36 10.99
N GLY A 471 28.01 14.64 12.05
CA GLY A 471 27.77 15.23 13.34
C GLY A 471 26.31 15.46 13.72
N VAL A 472 25.44 14.55 13.42
CA VAL A 472 24.23 14.44 14.20
C VAL A 472 24.60 13.95 15.57
N LEU A 473 24.03 14.60 16.52
CA LEU A 473 24.38 14.52 17.90
C LEU A 473 23.97 13.15 18.45
N GLU A 474 24.93 12.32 18.72
CA GLU A 474 24.76 11.12 19.53
C GLU A 474 24.51 11.44 21.02
N VAL A 475 24.06 12.65 21.33
CA VAL A 475 23.75 13.00 22.72
C VAL A 475 22.32 12.52 22.99
N ALA A 476 22.19 11.59 23.89
CA ALA A 476 20.91 11.09 24.34
C ALA A 476 19.93 12.23 24.66
N GLY A 477 18.82 12.28 23.93
CA GLY A 477 17.81 13.31 24.08
C GLY A 477 18.04 14.61 23.32
N ASP A 478 19.02 14.66 22.40
CA ASP A 478 19.24 15.79 21.51
C ASP A 478 19.47 15.29 20.08
N THR A 479 18.40 15.17 19.32
CA THR A 479 18.42 14.69 17.93
C THR A 479 18.90 15.73 16.93
N GLY A 480 19.05 16.98 17.35
CA GLY A 480 19.26 18.11 16.44
C GLY A 480 18.05 18.49 15.58
N TRP A 481 17.00 17.70 15.54
CA TRP A 481 15.72 17.98 14.88
C TRP A 481 14.64 18.31 15.92
N ASN A 482 13.73 19.23 15.60
CA ASN A 482 12.58 19.54 16.45
C ASN A 482 11.52 18.42 16.43
N GLY A 483 10.44 18.63 17.19
CA GLY A 483 9.40 17.62 17.42
C GLY A 483 9.76 16.62 18.51
N GLU A 484 9.01 15.54 18.62
CA GLU A 484 9.27 14.50 19.60
C GLU A 484 10.51 13.67 19.24
N ILE A 485 11.28 13.29 20.25
CA ILE A 485 12.49 12.48 20.12
C ILE A 485 12.17 11.15 19.43
N ALA A 486 11.13 10.48 19.87
CA ALA A 486 10.60 9.30 19.24
C ALA A 486 9.09 9.37 19.18
N GLY A 487 8.45 8.85 18.14
CA GLY A 487 7.04 9.00 17.89
C GLY A 487 6.48 8.09 16.81
N ALA A 488 5.17 8.12 16.72
CA ALA A 488 4.47 7.40 15.68
C ALA A 488 3.21 8.13 15.24
N LEU A 489 2.78 7.86 14.00
CA LEU A 489 1.48 8.18 13.47
C LEU A 489 0.64 6.89 13.36
N ASN A 490 -0.59 6.94 13.81
CA ASN A 490 -1.57 5.85 13.74
C ASN A 490 -1.20 4.58 14.55
N ARG A 491 -0.33 4.67 15.55
CA ARG A 491 0.25 3.51 16.24
C ARG A 491 -0.80 2.57 16.86
N PHE A 492 -1.78 3.07 17.55
CA PHE A 492 -2.73 2.26 18.32
C PHE A 492 -4.07 2.04 17.61
N LEU A 493 -4.22 2.48 16.38
CA LEU A 493 -5.46 2.33 15.63
C LEU A 493 -5.52 0.96 14.94
N ARG A 494 -6.65 0.27 15.10
CA ARG A 494 -6.86 -1.10 14.58
C ARG A 494 -8.19 -1.23 13.88
N TRP A 495 -8.25 -2.19 12.98
CA TRP A 495 -9.48 -2.63 12.35
C TRP A 495 -9.52 -4.16 12.26
N ASP A 496 -10.73 -4.72 12.22
CA ASP A 496 -10.92 -6.15 11.96
C ASP A 496 -11.15 -6.37 10.46
N ALA A 497 -10.10 -6.82 9.78
CA ALA A 497 -10.13 -7.07 8.34
C ALA A 497 -11.07 -8.24 7.98
N SER A 498 -11.26 -9.20 8.88
CA SER A 498 -12.13 -10.37 8.65
C SER A 498 -13.62 -10.03 8.65
N ALA A 499 -14.00 -8.91 9.27
CA ALA A 499 -15.37 -8.43 9.38
C ALA A 499 -15.71 -7.29 8.41
N ILE A 500 -14.82 -6.97 7.47
CA ILE A 500 -15.10 -5.95 6.44
C ILE A 500 -16.25 -6.42 5.54
N VAL A 501 -17.22 -5.51 5.35
CA VAL A 501 -18.28 -5.65 4.36
C VAL A 501 -18.07 -4.59 3.29
N ASP A 502 -17.87 -5.00 2.05
CA ASP A 502 -17.69 -4.10 0.90
C ASP A 502 -18.60 -4.55 -0.25
N THR A 503 -19.79 -3.98 -0.29
CA THR A 503 -20.84 -4.26 -1.30
C THR A 503 -21.21 -2.97 -2.03
N ILE A 504 -21.98 -3.06 -3.09
CA ILE A 504 -22.46 -1.88 -3.85
C ILE A 504 -23.17 -0.87 -2.93
N ASP A 505 -23.95 -1.34 -1.95
CA ASP A 505 -24.82 -0.49 -1.15
C ASP A 505 -24.23 -0.11 0.21
N ARG A 506 -23.21 -0.86 0.67
CA ARG A 506 -22.74 -0.77 2.05
C ARG A 506 -21.25 -1.07 2.15
N PHE A 507 -20.54 -0.20 2.87
CA PHE A 507 -19.24 -0.53 3.45
C PHE A 507 -19.35 -0.57 4.97
N ALA A 508 -18.70 -1.55 5.62
CA ALA A 508 -18.62 -1.57 7.06
C ALA A 508 -17.31 -2.21 7.54
N VAL A 509 -16.76 -1.67 8.63
CA VAL A 509 -15.51 -2.13 9.23
C VAL A 509 -15.53 -1.86 10.74
N PRO A 510 -15.18 -2.84 11.59
CA PRO A 510 -14.97 -2.60 13.01
C PRO A 510 -13.64 -1.87 13.24
N LEU A 511 -13.66 -0.88 14.14
CA LEU A 511 -12.51 -0.06 14.50
C LEU A 511 -12.36 0.00 16.02
N GLN A 512 -11.12 0.12 16.51
CA GLN A 512 -10.82 0.37 17.93
C GLN A 512 -9.47 1.07 18.11
N VAL A 513 -9.25 1.59 19.31
CA VAL A 513 -7.91 1.85 19.85
C VAL A 513 -7.44 0.57 20.52
N HIS A 514 -6.24 0.10 20.19
CA HIS A 514 -5.60 -1.03 20.87
C HIS A 514 -4.83 -0.53 22.09
N ASP A 515 -5.05 -1.15 23.25
CA ASP A 515 -4.41 -0.74 24.50
C ASP A 515 -2.91 -1.11 24.57
N GLY A 516 -2.44 -1.96 23.63
CA GLY A 516 -1.11 -2.56 23.67
C GLY A 516 -1.08 -3.81 24.56
N ASP A 517 -0.05 -4.62 24.39
CA ASP A 517 0.07 -5.91 25.08
C ASP A 517 1.13 -5.91 26.20
N GLY A 518 1.90 -4.81 26.36
CA GLY A 518 3.03 -4.73 27.28
C GLY A 518 2.71 -4.15 28.65
N ASP A 519 3.48 -4.57 29.65
CA ASP A 519 3.48 -3.99 30.99
C ASP A 519 4.66 -3.02 31.22
N ASP A 520 5.52 -2.82 30.22
CA ASP A 520 6.71 -2.02 30.36
C ASP A 520 6.38 -0.53 30.48
N PRO A 521 6.90 0.14 31.51
CA PRO A 521 6.71 1.58 31.64
C PRO A 521 7.46 2.31 30.52
N PRO A 522 7.03 3.54 30.18
CA PRO A 522 7.77 4.38 29.24
C PRO A 522 9.24 4.48 29.62
N ALA A 523 10.14 4.36 28.64
CA ALA A 523 11.57 4.56 28.89
C ALA A 523 11.82 5.97 29.42
N ALA A 524 12.77 6.11 30.37
CA ALA A 524 13.11 7.41 30.96
C ALA A 524 13.54 8.39 29.84
N GLY A 525 12.87 9.54 29.74
CA GLY A 525 13.09 10.52 28.70
C GLY A 525 12.22 10.33 27.43
N TYR A 526 11.40 9.28 27.39
CA TYR A 526 10.50 8.97 26.28
C TYR A 526 9.08 8.65 26.81
N PRO A 527 8.39 9.59 27.45
CA PRO A 527 7.18 9.32 28.23
C PRO A 527 6.00 8.77 27.41
N SER A 528 5.97 9.02 26.12
CA SER A 528 4.90 8.53 25.21
C SER A 528 5.26 7.22 24.48
N ARG A 529 6.21 6.42 25.02
CA ARG A 529 6.82 5.27 24.35
C ARG A 529 6.72 3.97 25.14
N GLY A 530 5.69 3.82 25.92
CA GLY A 530 5.37 2.54 26.53
C GLY A 530 4.69 1.61 25.50
N ASP A 531 4.67 0.32 25.80
CA ASP A 531 3.95 -0.68 25.01
C ASP A 531 2.43 -0.55 25.16
N ARG A 532 1.98 0.31 26.06
CA ARG A 532 0.57 0.59 26.33
C ARG A 532 0.17 1.94 25.78
N PHE A 533 -1.10 2.01 25.40
CA PHE A 533 -1.74 3.29 25.07
C PHE A 533 -1.87 4.13 26.36
N ASP A 534 -1.23 5.28 26.38
CA ASP A 534 -1.25 6.26 27.48
C ASP A 534 -1.92 7.59 27.10
N GLY A 535 -2.52 7.65 25.89
CA GLY A 535 -3.20 8.82 25.38
C GLY A 535 -4.59 9.04 26.00
N GLU A 536 -5.17 10.17 25.66
CA GLU A 536 -6.56 10.50 26.07
C GLU A 536 -7.59 9.74 25.22
N LEU A 537 -8.62 9.22 25.87
CA LEU A 537 -9.77 8.62 25.19
C LEU A 537 -11.00 9.55 25.26
N PRO A 538 -11.83 9.61 24.22
CA PRO A 538 -11.67 8.89 22.95
C PRO A 538 -10.58 9.48 22.08
N VAL A 539 -9.94 8.63 21.25
CA VAL A 539 -9.06 9.10 20.17
C VAL A 539 -9.92 9.59 19.03
N VAL A 540 -9.69 10.83 18.62
CA VAL A 540 -10.38 11.44 17.47
C VAL A 540 -9.54 11.24 16.22
N VAL A 541 -10.15 10.69 15.14
CA VAL A 541 -9.45 10.35 13.91
C VAL A 541 -10.36 10.47 12.68
N ASP A 542 -9.77 10.84 11.56
CA ASP A 542 -10.42 10.76 10.26
C ASP A 542 -10.22 9.38 9.64
N VAL A 543 -11.26 8.83 8.99
CA VAL A 543 -11.21 7.50 8.38
C VAL A 543 -11.62 7.57 6.91
N THR A 544 -10.73 7.09 6.04
CA THR A 544 -10.95 7.01 4.59
C THR A 544 -10.85 5.55 4.14
N PRO A 545 -11.96 4.90 3.72
CA PRO A 545 -11.87 3.58 3.12
C PRO A 545 -11.04 3.60 1.84
N ARG A 546 -10.11 2.67 1.73
CA ARG A 546 -9.24 2.47 0.57
C ARG A 546 -9.49 1.11 -0.08
N ARG A 547 -9.10 0.94 -1.34
CA ARG A 547 -9.25 -0.31 -2.11
C ARG A 547 -10.70 -0.84 -2.15
N LEU A 548 -11.69 0.03 -2.13
CA LEU A 548 -13.09 -0.38 -2.23
C LEU A 548 -13.33 -1.17 -3.53
N GLN A 549 -13.86 -2.37 -3.40
CA GLN A 549 -14.20 -3.26 -4.51
C GLN A 549 -15.66 -3.08 -4.94
N GLY A 550 -16.57 -3.03 -3.96
CA GLY A 550 -18.02 -2.90 -4.16
C GLY A 550 -18.53 -1.49 -3.93
N PHE A 551 -18.18 -0.88 -2.79
CA PHE A 551 -18.71 0.43 -2.34
C PHE A 551 -17.97 1.61 -2.97
N ARG A 552 -17.73 1.59 -4.27
CA ARG A 552 -17.08 2.71 -4.96
C ARG A 552 -18.03 3.90 -5.04
N VAL A 553 -17.61 5.05 -4.53
CA VAL A 553 -18.40 6.29 -4.56
C VAL A 553 -17.96 7.21 -5.69
N GLN A 554 -18.89 8.04 -6.17
CA GLN A 554 -18.61 8.99 -7.24
C GLN A 554 -18.23 10.36 -6.68
N PRO A 555 -17.44 11.17 -7.39
CA PRO A 555 -17.19 12.55 -7.01
C PRO A 555 -18.49 13.30 -6.70
N GLY A 556 -18.56 13.90 -5.50
CA GLY A 556 -19.74 14.62 -5.03
C GLY A 556 -20.89 13.74 -4.51
N GLU A 557 -20.75 12.43 -4.50
CA GLU A 557 -21.78 11.54 -3.92
C GLU A 557 -21.85 11.73 -2.40
N VAL A 558 -23.09 11.81 -1.87
CA VAL A 558 -23.37 11.91 -0.45
C VAL A 558 -23.63 10.53 0.11
N VAL A 559 -22.92 10.18 1.18
CA VAL A 559 -23.01 8.90 1.88
C VAL A 559 -23.37 9.16 3.34
N SER A 560 -24.36 8.45 3.86
CA SER A 560 -24.65 8.45 5.29
C SER A 560 -23.69 7.51 6.02
N TRP A 561 -23.26 7.90 7.21
CA TRP A 561 -22.41 7.07 8.04
C TRP A 561 -22.92 6.97 9.48
N ARG A 562 -22.54 5.89 10.13
CA ARG A 562 -22.81 5.64 11.55
C ARG A 562 -21.61 4.95 12.19
N PHE A 563 -21.25 5.40 13.41
CA PHE A 563 -20.21 4.81 14.25
C PHE A 563 -20.64 4.91 15.73
N GLY A 564 -21.01 3.81 16.35
CA GLY A 564 -21.58 3.83 17.71
C GLY A 564 -22.80 4.76 17.82
N ALA A 565 -22.67 5.81 18.65
CA ALA A 565 -23.69 6.85 18.81
C ALA A 565 -23.52 8.02 17.82
N GLN A 566 -22.39 8.12 17.14
CA GLN A 566 -22.11 9.15 16.15
C GLN A 566 -22.76 8.79 14.81
N SER A 567 -23.23 9.76 14.08
CA SER A 567 -23.76 9.60 12.72
C SER A 567 -23.72 10.91 11.96
N GLY A 568 -23.66 10.84 10.65
CA GLY A 568 -23.62 12.01 9.80
C GLY A 568 -23.69 11.67 8.32
N GLU A 569 -23.34 12.63 7.50
CA GLU A 569 -23.16 12.47 6.06
C GLU A 569 -21.72 12.88 5.71
N ALA A 570 -21.15 12.20 4.73
CA ALA A 570 -19.86 12.53 4.13
C ALA A 570 -20.04 12.67 2.62
N ILE A 571 -19.22 13.53 2.01
CA ILE A 571 -19.29 13.82 0.57
C ILE A 571 -17.97 13.36 -0.05
N ALA A 572 -18.05 12.52 -1.06
CA ALA A 572 -16.88 12.11 -1.81
C ALA A 572 -16.21 13.31 -2.51
N ASN A 573 -14.89 13.40 -2.41
CA ASN A 573 -14.11 14.48 -3.03
C ASN A 573 -14.09 14.38 -4.57
N GLY A 574 -13.38 15.30 -5.22
CA GLY A 574 -13.29 15.35 -6.69
C GLY A 574 -12.64 14.11 -7.35
N THR A 575 -12.01 13.25 -6.57
CA THR A 575 -11.41 11.98 -7.03
C THR A 575 -12.22 10.74 -6.62
N GLY A 576 -13.39 10.93 -5.98
CA GLY A 576 -14.23 9.82 -5.52
C GLY A 576 -13.74 9.16 -4.23
N GLU A 577 -12.90 9.85 -3.45
CA GLU A 577 -12.46 9.39 -2.14
C GLU A 577 -13.40 9.94 -1.07
N LEU A 578 -13.78 9.10 -0.10
CA LEU A 578 -14.74 9.45 0.95
C LEU A 578 -14.05 9.40 2.31
N THR A 579 -13.99 10.53 3.01
CA THR A 579 -13.47 10.61 4.37
C THR A 579 -14.60 10.86 5.35
N VAL A 580 -14.66 10.06 6.42
CA VAL A 580 -15.50 10.31 7.59
C VAL A 580 -14.65 11.02 8.64
N PRO A 581 -14.87 12.32 8.89
CA PRO A 581 -14.02 13.06 9.79
C PRO A 581 -14.42 12.90 11.25
N GLY A 582 -13.46 12.97 12.17
CA GLY A 582 -13.66 13.17 13.59
C GLY A 582 -14.36 12.01 14.29
N LEU A 583 -14.09 10.77 13.90
CA LEU A 583 -14.59 9.60 14.63
C LEU A 583 -13.92 9.47 16.01
N GLU A 584 -14.71 9.22 17.03
CA GLU A 584 -14.25 9.05 18.41
C GLU A 584 -14.10 7.55 18.73
N LEU A 585 -12.86 7.04 18.66
CA LEU A 585 -12.55 5.65 18.93
C LEU A 585 -12.20 5.43 20.40
N GLY A 586 -12.75 4.35 20.97
CA GLY A 586 -12.41 3.81 22.30
C GLY A 586 -11.66 2.49 22.20
N LEU A 587 -11.46 1.84 23.37
CA LEU A 587 -10.81 0.53 23.47
C LEU A 587 -11.71 -0.63 22.99
N ASP A 588 -13.02 -0.43 22.94
CA ASP A 588 -13.95 -1.45 22.46
C ASP A 588 -14.14 -1.39 20.95
N TRP A 589 -14.29 -2.54 20.31
CA TRP A 589 -14.63 -2.64 18.90
C TRP A 589 -15.97 -1.96 18.60
N GLN A 590 -15.96 -0.99 17.67
CA GLN A 590 -17.17 -0.34 17.18
C GLN A 590 -17.21 -0.40 15.66
N LEU A 591 -18.42 -0.62 15.13
CA LEU A 591 -18.63 -0.75 13.69
C LEU A 591 -18.82 0.63 13.04
N LEU A 592 -17.92 1.01 12.15
CA LEU A 592 -18.18 2.07 11.17
C LEU A 592 -18.99 1.48 10.03
N GLU A 593 -20.14 2.07 9.75
CA GLU A 593 -21.01 1.69 8.64
C GLU A 593 -21.26 2.89 7.73
N LEU A 594 -21.03 2.70 6.43
CA LEU A 594 -21.33 3.65 5.37
C LEU A 594 -22.45 3.08 4.51
N ARG A 595 -23.42 3.92 4.16
CA ARG A 595 -24.53 3.57 3.28
C ARG A 595 -24.81 4.67 2.27
N ARG A 596 -25.14 4.27 1.08
CA ARG A 596 -25.62 5.23 0.07
C ARG A 596 -26.92 5.86 0.53
N VAL A 597 -27.03 7.17 0.40
CA VAL A 597 -28.31 7.86 0.65
C VAL A 597 -29.23 7.53 -0.53
N ALA A 598 -30.38 6.90 -0.24
CA ALA A 598 -31.35 6.63 -1.27
C ALA A 598 -31.77 7.96 -1.92
N VAL A 599 -31.38 8.17 -3.17
CA VAL A 599 -31.90 9.29 -3.97
C VAL A 599 -33.38 9.02 -4.15
N LYS A 600 -34.23 9.78 -3.44
CA LYS A 600 -35.66 9.82 -3.77
C LYS A 600 -35.76 10.41 -5.18
N LEU A 601 -35.77 9.56 -6.17
CA LEU A 601 -36.10 9.95 -7.53
C LEU A 601 -37.51 10.55 -7.45
N ARG A 602 -37.61 11.87 -7.62
CA ARG A 602 -38.92 12.54 -7.73
C ARG A 602 -39.60 11.92 -8.93
N SER A 603 -40.59 11.07 -8.69
CA SER A 603 -41.52 10.69 -9.71
C SER A 603 -42.03 11.99 -10.33
N GLY A 604 -41.58 12.28 -11.55
CA GLY A 604 -42.06 13.41 -12.32
C GLY A 604 -43.56 13.22 -12.51
N GLY A 605 -44.35 13.92 -11.67
CA GLY A 605 -45.80 13.92 -11.84
C GLY A 605 -46.12 14.33 -13.27
N ARG A 606 -46.61 13.38 -14.07
CA ARG A 606 -47.25 13.70 -15.33
C ARG A 606 -48.43 14.61 -15.04
N GLY A 607 -48.18 15.92 -15.14
CA GLY A 607 -49.26 16.90 -15.22
C GLY A 607 -50.08 16.59 -16.48
N GLY A 608 -51.19 15.91 -16.30
CA GLY A 608 -52.17 15.73 -17.37
C GLY A 608 -52.62 17.09 -17.87
N PRO A 609 -52.82 17.26 -19.18
CA PRO A 609 -53.36 18.48 -19.72
C PRO A 609 -54.82 18.66 -19.27
N ARG A 610 -55.14 19.87 -18.74
CA ARG A 610 -56.49 20.32 -18.56
C ARG A 610 -57.08 20.76 -19.91
#